data_fdc80f1c4c355cd8d39130f4b454da67
#
_entry.id   fdc80f1c4c355cd8d39130f4b454da67
#
_cell.length_a   1.000
_cell.length_b   1.000
_cell.length_c   1.000
_cell.angle_alpha   90.00
_cell.angle_beta   90.00
_cell.angle_gamma   90.00
#
_symmetry.space_group_name_H-M   'P 1'
#
loop_
_entity.id
_entity.type
_entity.pdbx_description
1 polymer ?
#
loop_
_entity_poly.entity_id
_entity_poly.type
_entity_poly.pdbx_seq_one_letter_code
_entity_poly.pdbx_strand_id
1 'polypeptide(L)'
;CINANAHALARYAALCQENEIVPIVEPEVLMDGAHTIDRCYEVTKRTLEVVFSELVAHGVNLKGICLKPNMVIDGTLVTDKSSPKTIAEKTISCFKEVVPEDVPGIVFLSGGQSEIEATENLDQMNKIGNLPWNLSFSYGRALQASALQAWSGKVENEETASMAFNHRAEMNSLATLGKWDAGLEK
;
A
#
# COMPACT_ATOMS: atom_id res chain seq x y z
N CYS A 1 -15.18 -13.79 -8.12
CA CYS A 1 -14.25 -12.67 -8.37
C CYS A 1 -12.88 -12.94 -7.78
N ILE A 2 -12.75 -13.06 -6.43
CA ILE A 2 -11.45 -13.20 -5.73
C ILE A 2 -10.61 -14.34 -6.33
N ASN A 3 -11.15 -15.53 -6.46
CA ASN A 3 -10.41 -16.71 -7.00
C ASN A 3 -9.91 -16.47 -8.43
N ALA A 4 -10.73 -15.88 -9.31
CA ALA A 4 -10.33 -15.60 -10.70
C ALA A 4 -9.17 -14.57 -10.75
N ASN A 5 -9.25 -13.53 -9.93
CA ASN A 5 -8.20 -12.50 -9.85
C ASN A 5 -6.91 -13.06 -9.21
N ALA A 6 -7.03 -13.84 -8.14
CA ALA A 6 -5.88 -14.49 -7.51
C ALA A 6 -5.16 -15.44 -8.46
N HIS A 7 -5.91 -16.24 -9.23
CA HIS A 7 -5.35 -17.12 -10.27
C HIS A 7 -4.62 -16.32 -11.36
N ALA A 8 -5.22 -15.21 -11.83
CA ALA A 8 -4.58 -14.33 -12.81
C ALA A 8 -3.28 -13.70 -12.27
N LEU A 9 -3.28 -13.23 -11.02
CA LEU A 9 -2.10 -12.67 -10.36
C LEU A 9 -0.98 -13.71 -10.20
N ALA A 10 -1.34 -14.95 -9.83
CA ALA A 10 -0.36 -16.02 -9.67
C ALA A 10 0.29 -16.42 -11.01
N ARG A 11 -0.50 -16.54 -12.08
CA ARG A 11 0.02 -16.77 -13.43
C ARG A 11 0.93 -15.65 -13.89
N TYR A 12 0.52 -14.40 -13.68
CA TYR A 12 1.33 -13.22 -13.98
C TYR A 12 2.67 -13.28 -13.24
N ALA A 13 2.64 -13.55 -11.93
CA ALA A 13 3.85 -13.62 -11.12
C ALA A 13 4.80 -14.74 -11.57
N ALA A 14 4.28 -15.94 -11.88
CA ALA A 14 5.07 -17.04 -12.38
C ALA A 14 5.75 -16.69 -13.73
N LEU A 15 5.01 -16.13 -14.67
CA LEU A 15 5.54 -15.71 -15.97
C LEU A 15 6.61 -14.62 -15.85
N CYS A 16 6.45 -13.67 -14.91
CA CYS A 16 7.49 -12.69 -14.62
C CYS A 16 8.77 -13.37 -14.14
N GLN A 17 8.67 -14.28 -13.18
CA GLN A 17 9.84 -14.97 -12.62
C GLN A 17 10.53 -15.89 -13.62
N GLU A 18 9.81 -16.56 -14.51
CA GLU A 18 10.38 -17.31 -15.63
C GLU A 18 11.25 -16.45 -16.56
N ASN A 19 10.99 -15.14 -16.59
CA ASN A 19 11.75 -14.16 -17.38
C ASN A 19 12.67 -13.27 -16.53
N GLU A 20 13.03 -13.69 -15.33
CA GLU A 20 13.92 -12.97 -14.40
C GLU A 20 13.43 -11.57 -14.02
N ILE A 21 12.09 -11.37 -14.02
CA ILE A 21 11.44 -10.13 -13.61
C ILE A 21 10.80 -10.31 -12.23
N VAL A 22 11.06 -9.39 -11.31
CA VAL A 22 10.39 -9.35 -10.00
C VAL A 22 8.95 -8.86 -10.19
N PRO A 23 7.91 -9.68 -9.89
CA PRO A 23 6.53 -9.26 -10.00
C PRO A 23 6.11 -8.40 -8.81
N ILE A 24 5.35 -7.35 -9.07
CA ILE A 24 4.56 -6.65 -8.07
C ILE A 24 3.16 -7.28 -8.08
N VAL A 25 2.85 -8.04 -7.03
CA VAL A 25 1.54 -8.70 -6.88
C VAL A 25 0.59 -7.75 -6.17
N GLU A 26 -0.43 -7.28 -6.89
CA GLU A 26 -1.33 -6.21 -6.46
C GLU A 26 -2.78 -6.69 -6.27
N PRO A 27 -3.11 -7.35 -5.14
CA PRO A 27 -4.48 -7.66 -4.77
C PRO A 27 -5.12 -6.46 -4.08
N GLU A 28 -5.94 -5.70 -4.78
CA GLU A 28 -6.63 -4.53 -4.24
C GLU A 28 -8.04 -4.88 -3.77
N VAL A 29 -8.36 -4.51 -2.52
CA VAL A 29 -9.73 -4.42 -2.02
C VAL A 29 -10.17 -2.95 -2.10
N LEU A 30 -11.24 -2.69 -2.84
CA LEU A 30 -11.73 -1.34 -3.09
C LEU A 30 -12.27 -0.68 -1.81
N MET A 31 -11.96 0.60 -1.67
CA MET A 31 -12.37 1.44 -0.52
C MET A 31 -13.73 2.10 -0.74
N ASP A 32 -14.33 1.94 -1.92
CA ASP A 32 -15.61 2.55 -2.25
C ASP A 32 -16.73 1.96 -1.40
N GLY A 33 -17.51 2.83 -0.73
CA GLY A 33 -18.64 2.40 0.09
C GLY A 33 -18.58 2.87 1.54
N ALA A 34 -19.52 2.35 2.34
CA ALA A 34 -19.72 2.71 3.74
C ALA A 34 -19.33 1.56 4.70
N HIS A 35 -18.45 0.68 4.28
CA HIS A 35 -18.01 -0.45 5.11
C HIS A 35 -17.08 0.01 6.23
N THR A 36 -17.14 -0.71 7.35
CA THR A 36 -16.27 -0.49 8.49
C THR A 36 -14.86 -1.05 8.25
N ILE A 37 -13.89 -0.59 9.02
CA ILE A 37 -12.52 -1.11 9.03
C ILE A 37 -12.49 -2.63 9.31
N ASP A 38 -13.38 -3.15 10.16
CA ASP A 38 -13.48 -4.57 10.45
C ASP A 38 -13.93 -5.37 9.21
N ARG A 39 -14.86 -4.82 8.43
CA ARG A 39 -15.25 -5.44 7.16
C ARG A 39 -14.11 -5.42 6.14
N CYS A 40 -13.38 -4.33 6.06
CA CYS A 40 -12.18 -4.23 5.24
C CYS A 40 -11.14 -5.29 5.66
N TYR A 41 -10.92 -5.46 6.95
CA TYR A 41 -10.04 -6.48 7.51
C TYR A 41 -10.41 -7.89 7.03
N GLU A 42 -11.67 -8.29 7.23
CA GLU A 42 -12.17 -9.62 6.83
C GLU A 42 -11.96 -9.90 5.33
N VAL A 43 -12.29 -8.91 4.49
CA VAL A 43 -12.20 -9.07 3.03
C VAL A 43 -10.74 -9.08 2.58
N THR A 44 -9.89 -8.20 3.13
CA THR A 44 -8.45 -8.16 2.84
C THR A 44 -7.79 -9.47 3.24
N LYS A 45 -8.05 -9.96 4.45
CA LYS A 45 -7.55 -11.25 4.93
C LYS A 45 -7.91 -12.38 3.96
N ARG A 46 -9.20 -12.54 3.66
CA ARG A 46 -9.68 -13.58 2.74
C ARG A 46 -9.04 -13.46 1.35
N THR A 47 -8.89 -12.24 0.85
CA THR A 47 -8.30 -12.00 -0.47
C THR A 47 -6.84 -12.45 -0.49
N LEU A 48 -6.07 -12.07 0.52
CA LEU A 48 -4.66 -12.46 0.64
C LEU A 48 -4.47 -13.96 0.84
N GLU A 49 -5.32 -14.62 1.65
CA GLU A 49 -5.31 -16.08 1.81
C GLU A 49 -5.43 -16.80 0.45
N VAL A 50 -6.38 -16.37 -0.37
CA VAL A 50 -6.59 -16.95 -1.71
C VAL A 50 -5.41 -16.64 -2.64
N VAL A 51 -4.91 -15.41 -2.62
CA VAL A 51 -3.76 -15.00 -3.45
C VAL A 51 -2.52 -15.82 -3.12
N PHE A 52 -2.16 -15.96 -1.83
CA PHE A 52 -0.98 -16.73 -1.45
C PHE A 52 -1.17 -18.23 -1.75
N SER A 53 -2.37 -18.77 -1.58
CA SER A 53 -2.67 -20.16 -2.00
C SER A 53 -2.42 -20.37 -3.50
N GLU A 54 -2.88 -19.44 -4.34
CA GLU A 54 -2.65 -19.50 -5.79
C GLU A 54 -1.17 -19.28 -6.16
N LEU A 55 -0.47 -18.35 -5.52
CA LEU A 55 0.97 -18.13 -5.75
C LEU A 55 1.77 -19.41 -5.48
N VAL A 56 1.51 -20.09 -4.37
CA VAL A 56 2.16 -21.36 -4.02
C VAL A 56 1.80 -22.46 -5.01
N ALA A 57 0.52 -22.57 -5.41
CA ALA A 57 0.07 -23.57 -6.38
C ALA A 57 0.72 -23.40 -7.77
N HIS A 58 1.09 -22.17 -8.13
CA HIS A 58 1.82 -21.85 -9.37
C HIS A 58 3.34 -21.89 -9.24
N GLY A 59 3.88 -22.31 -8.09
CA GLY A 59 5.32 -22.42 -7.86
C GLY A 59 6.06 -21.08 -7.79
N VAL A 60 5.36 -20.00 -7.47
CA VAL A 60 5.98 -18.66 -7.35
C VAL A 60 6.90 -18.62 -6.14
N ASN A 61 8.13 -18.18 -6.34
CA ASN A 61 9.07 -17.93 -5.25
C ASN A 61 8.70 -16.65 -4.51
N LEU A 62 8.17 -16.78 -3.29
CA LEU A 62 7.71 -15.65 -2.47
C LEU A 62 8.83 -14.67 -2.07
N LYS A 63 10.09 -15.14 -2.02
CA LYS A 63 11.26 -14.28 -1.77
C LYS A 63 11.58 -13.35 -2.95
N GLY A 64 11.03 -13.65 -4.12
CA GLY A 64 11.21 -12.90 -5.34
C GLY A 64 10.00 -12.07 -5.77
N ILE A 65 9.07 -11.75 -4.87
CA ILE A 65 7.92 -10.87 -5.16
C ILE A 65 7.98 -9.58 -4.35
N CYS A 66 7.23 -8.58 -4.81
CA CYS A 66 6.84 -7.42 -4.01
C CYS A 66 5.31 -7.44 -3.87
N LEU A 67 4.78 -7.45 -2.66
CA LEU A 67 3.35 -7.41 -2.42
C LEU A 67 2.86 -5.96 -2.43
N LYS A 68 1.79 -5.65 -3.19
CA LYS A 68 1.19 -4.31 -3.23
C LYS A 68 -0.29 -4.35 -2.84
N PRO A 69 -0.61 -4.42 -1.54
CA PRO A 69 -1.97 -4.47 -1.04
C PRO A 69 -2.52 -3.08 -0.72
N ASN A 70 -3.82 -3.05 -0.42
CA ASN A 70 -4.44 -1.93 0.31
C ASN A 70 -4.06 -1.94 1.79
N MET A 71 -4.18 -0.79 2.45
CA MET A 71 -4.26 -0.71 3.91
C MET A 71 -5.67 -1.12 4.37
N VAL A 72 -5.81 -1.62 5.57
CA VAL A 72 -7.11 -1.92 6.19
C VAL A 72 -7.70 -0.63 6.73
N ILE A 73 -8.66 -0.06 6.02
CA ILE A 73 -9.26 1.24 6.32
C ILE A 73 -10.79 1.20 6.23
N ASP A 74 -11.45 2.22 6.75
CA ASP A 74 -12.88 2.43 6.56
C ASP A 74 -13.19 2.84 5.11
N GLY A 75 -14.38 2.51 4.66
CA GLY A 75 -14.88 2.91 3.35
C GLY A 75 -14.94 4.43 3.18
N THR A 76 -14.85 4.89 1.92
CA THR A 76 -14.79 6.32 1.58
C THR A 76 -16.00 7.13 2.04
N LEU A 77 -17.16 6.49 2.21
CA LEU A 77 -18.41 7.13 2.66
C LEU A 77 -18.58 7.15 4.19
N VAL A 78 -17.67 6.56 4.94
CA VAL A 78 -17.69 6.62 6.42
C VAL A 78 -17.21 8.00 6.85
N THR A 79 -18.00 8.67 7.70
CA THR A 79 -17.72 10.03 8.21
C THR A 79 -16.83 10.04 9.43
N ASP A 80 -17.02 9.06 10.32
CA ASP A 80 -16.20 8.89 11.54
C ASP A 80 -15.17 7.78 11.30
N LYS A 81 -14.08 8.16 10.64
CA LYS A 81 -13.02 7.24 10.23
C LYS A 81 -12.13 6.85 11.41
N SER A 82 -11.62 5.64 11.33
CA SER A 82 -10.65 5.12 12.29
C SER A 82 -9.37 5.96 12.33
N SER A 83 -8.75 6.04 13.51
CA SER A 83 -7.49 6.76 13.67
C SER A 83 -6.33 6.10 12.92
N PRO A 84 -5.27 6.86 12.53
CA PRO A 84 -4.08 6.29 11.91
C PRO A 84 -3.45 5.14 12.70
N LYS A 85 -3.47 5.26 14.03
CA LYS A 85 -3.01 4.19 14.93
C LYS A 85 -3.85 2.91 14.78
N THR A 86 -5.18 3.04 14.77
CA THR A 86 -6.10 1.90 14.58
C THR A 86 -5.90 1.26 13.21
N ILE A 87 -5.74 2.06 12.17
CA ILE A 87 -5.47 1.61 10.81
C ILE A 87 -4.16 0.80 10.76
N ALA A 88 -3.11 1.32 11.37
CA ALA A 88 -1.81 0.66 11.43
C ALA A 88 -1.89 -0.69 12.16
N GLU A 89 -2.51 -0.71 13.35
CA GLU A 89 -2.67 -1.94 14.16
C GLU A 89 -3.50 -2.99 13.41
N LYS A 90 -4.62 -2.61 12.80
CA LYS A 90 -5.49 -3.51 12.04
C LYS A 90 -4.80 -4.05 10.78
N THR A 91 -4.08 -3.19 10.04
CA THR A 91 -3.37 -3.60 8.83
C THR A 91 -2.26 -4.60 9.16
N ILE A 92 -1.42 -4.29 10.15
CA ILE A 92 -0.33 -5.17 10.56
C ILE A 92 -0.86 -6.48 11.17
N SER A 93 -1.92 -6.43 11.97
CA SER A 93 -2.57 -7.64 12.50
C SER A 93 -3.07 -8.55 11.37
N CYS A 94 -3.76 -7.98 10.39
CA CYS A 94 -4.22 -8.74 9.22
C CYS A 94 -3.06 -9.41 8.49
N PHE A 95 -1.99 -8.68 8.21
CA PHE A 95 -0.85 -9.21 7.46
C PHE A 95 -0.08 -10.28 8.23
N LYS A 96 0.08 -10.14 9.54
CA LYS A 96 0.70 -11.18 10.39
C LYS A 96 -0.05 -12.51 10.36
N GLU A 97 -1.35 -12.49 10.05
CA GLU A 97 -2.14 -13.72 9.93
C GLU A 97 -1.99 -14.42 8.58
N VAL A 98 -1.73 -13.66 7.49
CA VAL A 98 -1.90 -14.20 6.13
C VAL A 98 -0.73 -13.95 5.18
N VAL A 99 0.18 -13.02 5.46
CA VAL A 99 1.34 -12.74 4.60
C VAL A 99 2.55 -13.53 5.11
N PRO A 100 3.10 -14.45 4.31
CA PRO A 100 4.30 -15.18 4.67
C PRO A 100 5.49 -14.26 4.97
N GLU A 101 6.29 -14.60 5.98
CA GLU A 101 7.50 -13.85 6.36
C GLU A 101 8.58 -13.86 5.26
N ASP A 102 8.51 -14.82 4.34
CA ASP A 102 9.41 -14.92 3.19
C ASP A 102 9.24 -13.78 2.16
N VAL A 103 8.12 -13.05 2.19
CA VAL A 103 7.90 -11.87 1.33
C VAL A 103 8.82 -10.73 1.80
N PRO A 104 9.73 -10.24 0.97
CA PRO A 104 10.74 -9.28 1.43
C PRO A 104 10.21 -7.88 1.67
N GLY A 105 9.13 -7.50 0.98
CA GLY A 105 8.59 -6.15 1.09
C GLY A 105 7.14 -6.02 0.67
N ILE A 106 6.48 -5.07 1.33
CA ILE A 106 5.09 -4.67 1.09
C ILE A 106 5.10 -3.19 0.71
N VAL A 107 4.54 -2.88 -0.46
CA VAL A 107 4.45 -1.52 -0.98
C VAL A 107 2.98 -1.16 -1.18
N PHE A 108 2.46 -0.24 -0.38
CA PHE A 108 1.05 0.10 -0.40
C PHE A 108 0.63 0.90 -1.63
N LEU A 109 -0.57 0.65 -2.13
CA LEU A 109 -1.29 1.57 -2.98
C LEU A 109 -1.93 2.70 -2.14
N SER A 110 -2.37 3.80 -2.75
CA SER A 110 -2.99 4.90 -1.99
C SER A 110 -4.43 4.64 -1.56
N GLY A 111 -5.17 3.81 -2.29
CA GLY A 111 -6.53 3.38 -1.92
C GLY A 111 -7.51 4.52 -1.61
N GLY A 112 -7.43 5.64 -2.36
CA GLY A 112 -8.30 6.80 -2.15
C GLY A 112 -7.93 7.68 -0.95
N GLN A 113 -6.88 7.37 -0.20
CA GLN A 113 -6.34 8.23 0.85
C GLN A 113 -5.68 9.47 0.24
N SER A 114 -5.73 10.60 0.97
CA SER A 114 -4.90 11.75 0.64
C SER A 114 -3.42 11.42 0.83
N GLU A 115 -2.54 12.26 0.29
CA GLU A 115 -1.09 12.08 0.42
C GLU A 115 -0.62 12.11 1.87
N ILE A 116 -1.22 12.96 2.72
CA ILE A 116 -0.87 13.07 4.14
C ILE A 116 -1.42 11.88 4.93
N GLU A 117 -2.70 11.50 4.73
CA GLU A 117 -3.29 10.33 5.40
C GLU A 117 -2.50 9.05 5.12
N ALA A 118 -2.15 8.82 3.84
CA ALA A 118 -1.36 7.65 3.47
C ALA A 118 0.02 7.65 4.15
N THR A 119 0.71 8.81 4.16
CA THR A 119 2.02 8.97 4.78
C THR A 119 1.96 8.72 6.29
N GLU A 120 0.98 9.30 6.99
CA GLU A 120 0.77 9.11 8.42
C GLU A 120 0.47 7.63 8.76
N ASN A 121 -0.39 6.99 7.99
CA ASN A 121 -0.72 5.57 8.21
C ASN A 121 0.51 4.68 8.02
N LEU A 122 1.35 4.91 7.00
CA LEU A 122 2.59 4.17 6.81
C LEU A 122 3.57 4.39 7.97
N ASP A 123 3.71 5.64 8.41
CA ASP A 123 4.57 6.00 9.54
C ASP A 123 4.15 5.26 10.82
N GLN A 124 2.83 5.24 11.12
CA GLN A 124 2.30 4.52 12.28
C GLN A 124 2.58 3.02 12.20
N MET A 125 2.49 2.41 11.00
CA MET A 125 2.83 0.99 10.82
C MET A 125 4.32 0.73 11.08
N ASN A 126 5.21 1.56 10.55
CA ASN A 126 6.65 1.41 10.74
C ASN A 126 7.08 1.68 12.20
N LYS A 127 6.36 2.54 12.93
CA LYS A 127 6.56 2.75 14.38
C LYS A 127 6.22 1.54 15.25
N ILE A 128 5.39 0.60 14.76
CA ILE A 128 5.13 -0.68 15.48
C ILE A 128 6.43 -1.46 15.64
N GLY A 129 7.30 -1.44 14.63
CA GLY A 129 8.61 -2.09 14.66
C GLY A 129 8.54 -3.62 14.63
N ASN A 130 9.71 -4.27 14.49
CA ASN A 130 9.87 -5.73 14.47
C ASN A 130 8.92 -6.44 13.50
N LEU A 131 8.79 -5.88 12.30
CA LEU A 131 8.02 -6.46 11.21
C LEU A 131 8.94 -7.33 10.35
N PRO A 132 8.47 -8.51 9.84
CA PRO A 132 9.28 -9.34 8.97
C PRO A 132 9.45 -8.74 7.57
N TRP A 133 8.61 -7.78 7.19
CA TRP A 133 8.61 -7.13 5.89
C TRP A 133 9.08 -5.67 5.98
N ASN A 134 9.73 -5.19 4.91
CA ASN A 134 9.94 -3.77 4.72
C ASN A 134 8.64 -3.14 4.18
N LEU A 135 8.18 -2.05 4.80
CA LEU A 135 6.95 -1.36 4.39
C LEU A 135 7.28 -0.04 3.69
N SER A 136 6.68 0.18 2.51
CA SER A 136 6.86 1.39 1.73
C SER A 136 5.64 1.65 0.83
N PHE A 137 5.77 2.52 -0.17
CA PHE A 137 4.75 2.80 -1.17
C PHE A 137 5.17 2.38 -2.58
N SER A 138 4.15 1.98 -3.36
CA SER A 138 4.21 1.94 -4.83
C SER A 138 2.92 2.57 -5.35
N TYR A 139 2.86 3.90 -5.45
CA TYR A 139 1.66 4.62 -5.79
C TYR A 139 1.96 5.88 -6.61
N GLY A 140 1.01 6.26 -7.47
CA GLY A 140 1.13 7.42 -8.34
C GLY A 140 0.33 8.60 -7.82
N ARG A 141 -0.98 8.44 -7.64
CA ARG A 141 -1.91 9.53 -7.37
C ARG A 141 -1.53 10.36 -6.14
N ALA A 142 -1.36 9.74 -4.99
CA ALA A 142 -1.00 10.44 -3.76
C ALA A 142 0.44 10.99 -3.78
N LEU A 143 1.38 10.38 -4.51
CA LEU A 143 2.72 10.91 -4.67
C LEU A 143 2.76 12.19 -5.53
N GLN A 144 1.88 12.27 -6.51
CA GLN A 144 1.92 13.30 -7.55
C GLN A 144 0.87 14.40 -7.36
N ALA A 145 -0.07 14.25 -6.41
CA ALA A 145 -1.23 15.13 -6.31
C ALA A 145 -0.84 16.61 -6.18
N SER A 146 -0.03 16.96 -5.19
CA SER A 146 0.43 18.33 -4.96
C SER A 146 1.32 18.85 -6.10
N ALA A 147 2.16 17.99 -6.66
CA ALA A 147 3.01 18.37 -7.81
C ALA A 147 2.17 18.70 -9.05
N LEU A 148 1.17 17.87 -9.38
CA LEU A 148 0.26 18.11 -10.50
C LEU A 148 -0.57 19.37 -10.32
N GLN A 149 -1.04 19.62 -9.08
CA GLN A 149 -1.75 20.86 -8.75
C GLN A 149 -0.86 22.08 -8.92
N ALA A 150 0.36 22.03 -8.41
CA ALA A 150 1.34 23.12 -8.54
C ALA A 150 1.71 23.36 -10.00
N TRP A 151 1.93 22.29 -10.77
CA TRP A 151 2.27 22.39 -12.20
C TRP A 151 1.15 23.04 -13.04
N SER A 152 -0.09 22.59 -12.86
CA SER A 152 -1.27 23.10 -13.60
C SER A 152 -1.10 23.10 -15.13
N GLY A 153 -0.23 22.23 -15.67
CA GLY A 153 0.05 22.13 -17.11
C GLY A 153 0.87 23.28 -17.70
N LYS A 154 1.58 24.05 -16.87
CA LYS A 154 2.32 25.24 -17.29
C LYS A 154 3.82 25.06 -17.08
N VAL A 155 4.62 25.39 -18.09
CA VAL A 155 6.09 25.26 -18.05
C VAL A 155 6.71 26.16 -16.98
N GLU A 156 6.18 27.35 -16.78
CA GLU A 156 6.64 28.31 -15.76
C GLU A 156 6.51 27.80 -14.32
N ASN A 157 5.71 26.74 -14.10
CA ASN A 157 5.49 26.14 -12.79
C ASN A 157 6.35 24.89 -12.53
N GLU A 158 7.25 24.52 -13.43
CA GLU A 158 8.05 23.28 -13.35
C GLU A 158 8.85 23.20 -12.06
N GLU A 159 9.50 24.29 -11.65
CA GLU A 159 10.29 24.34 -10.42
C GLU A 159 9.41 24.11 -9.18
N THR A 160 8.28 24.78 -9.08
CA THR A 160 7.33 24.63 -7.97
C THR A 160 6.76 23.21 -7.89
N ALA A 161 6.44 22.64 -9.04
CA ALA A 161 5.96 21.27 -9.12
C ALA A 161 7.03 20.24 -8.67
N SER A 162 8.26 20.45 -9.09
CA SER A 162 9.40 19.62 -8.68
C SER A 162 9.66 19.70 -7.18
N MET A 163 9.57 20.89 -6.59
CA MET A 163 9.68 21.07 -5.15
C MET A 163 8.57 20.33 -4.40
N ALA A 164 7.31 20.43 -4.83
CA ALA A 164 6.19 19.74 -4.22
C ALA A 164 6.35 18.20 -4.31
N PHE A 165 6.81 17.69 -5.46
CA PHE A 165 7.09 16.27 -5.64
C PHE A 165 8.19 15.78 -4.71
N ASN A 166 9.31 16.49 -4.63
CA ASN A 166 10.44 16.15 -3.77
C ASN A 166 10.05 16.17 -2.30
N HIS A 167 9.27 17.17 -1.88
CA HIS A 167 8.75 17.24 -0.51
C HIS A 167 7.92 15.99 -0.17
N ARG A 168 6.96 15.62 -1.01
CA ARG A 168 6.16 14.40 -0.77
C ARG A 168 7.02 13.12 -0.74
N ALA A 169 8.00 13.01 -1.64
CA ALA A 169 8.92 11.88 -1.64
C ALA A 169 9.75 11.80 -0.35
N GLU A 170 10.20 12.94 0.18
CA GLU A 170 10.90 13.02 1.45
C GLU A 170 10.01 12.61 2.63
N MET A 171 8.78 13.12 2.70
CA MET A 171 7.82 12.74 3.75
C MET A 171 7.54 11.23 3.74
N ASN A 172 7.36 10.66 2.55
CA ASN A 172 7.20 9.21 2.40
C ASN A 172 8.44 8.42 2.84
N SER A 173 9.63 8.92 2.53
CA SER A 173 10.89 8.32 2.99
C SER A 173 11.00 8.34 4.52
N LEU A 174 10.63 9.44 5.17
CA LEU A 174 10.59 9.52 6.63
C LEU A 174 9.56 8.53 7.22
N ALA A 175 8.39 8.38 6.58
CA ALA A 175 7.37 7.44 7.02
C ALA A 175 7.84 5.97 6.92
N THR A 176 8.66 5.60 5.93
CA THR A 176 9.26 4.26 5.85
C THR A 176 10.21 3.96 7.01
N LEU A 177 10.70 5.00 7.67
CA LEU A 177 11.60 4.92 8.82
C LEU A 177 10.88 5.11 10.17
N GLY A 178 9.55 5.37 10.16
CA GLY A 178 8.79 5.72 11.35
C GLY A 178 9.23 7.06 11.97
N LYS A 179 9.71 7.99 11.15
CA LYS A 179 10.28 9.31 11.55
C LYS A 179 9.48 10.50 11.03
N TRP A 180 8.38 10.26 10.35
CA TRP A 180 7.52 11.35 9.90
C TRP A 180 6.81 12.02 11.08
N ASP A 181 6.57 13.31 10.95
CA ASP A 181 5.80 14.15 11.89
C ASP A 181 4.98 15.18 11.10
N ALA A 182 3.74 15.43 11.52
CA ALA A 182 2.83 16.35 10.84
C ALA A 182 3.37 17.79 10.76
N GLY A 183 4.29 18.18 11.65
CA GLY A 183 4.96 19.48 11.62
C GLY A 183 5.89 19.68 10.42
N LEU A 184 6.28 18.59 9.75
CA LEU A 184 7.14 18.60 8.55
C LEU A 184 6.37 18.88 7.26
N GLU A 185 5.04 18.81 7.30
CA GLU A 185 4.14 19.04 6.13
C GLU A 185 3.94 20.54 5.80
N LYS A 186 4.80 21.44 6.26
CA LYS A 186 4.67 22.91 6.11
C LYS A 186 5.38 23.42 4.88
#